data_2c0526441232f8499db88b29636974e1
#
_entry.id   2c0526441232f8499db88b29636974e1
#
_cell.length_a   1.000
_cell.length_b   1.000
_cell.length_c   1.000
_cell.angle_alpha   90.00
_cell.angle_beta   90.00
_cell.angle_gamma   90.00
#
_symmetry.space_group_name_H-M   'P 1'
#
loop_
_entity.id
_entity.type
_entity.pdbx_description
1 polymer ?
#
loop_
_entity_poly.entity_id
_entity_poly.type
_entity_poly.pdbx_seq_one_letter_code
_entity_poly.pdbx_strand_id
1 'polypeptide(L)'
;MRKNQKAVCGVLALLTTLGVTAGCKNTMEDTIKLTVWVSEADKAFATSVADEFKAKHPEKNYQIVIDVQGENDVATRILKDVENAADVFSYSNDQLSKLINGDAHTRIAGERLTRVQQANSDESMDAAAVRVKGETGVYGMPYTDNTFFLYYNKGVLTETDVQSFDGILSKCAEGKRFAFPMADGWYTTSFYFGKDLGYEVTYDDHLAETTIECDFDGEVGKAVTEAMWNYVRDDRFKADVNDSKITAGFNDGSIVAAVSGIWNKTTIEGYLGENFAAAKLPTYTLNKGTAEEEQVQLKAFAGYKMMGVNNYSKHKTDALDFAEFYTNKENQIKHFEARGFVPTDKDGRADERVQSDICAKAITQQLEYSKTQKGVPSTLWIPMEGLGTAMITGKQSGKFDVAAQLKACVEGIEKTTK
;
A
#
# COMPACT_ATOMS: atom_id res chain seq x y z
N MET A 1 94.22 -25.68 2.84
CA MET A 1 95.06 -25.12 3.93
C MET A 1 94.12 -24.57 4.97
N ARG A 2 94.01 -25.26 6.09
CA ARG A 2 94.40 -24.81 7.48
C ARG A 2 93.73 -23.47 7.88
N LYS A 3 93.04 -23.26 9.00
CA LYS A 3 93.10 -23.86 10.38
C LYS A 3 91.89 -23.33 11.15
N ASN A 4 91.23 -24.10 11.92
CA ASN A 4 91.13 -24.13 13.42
C ASN A 4 91.09 -22.74 14.13
N GLN A 5 90.19 -22.45 15.05
CA GLN A 5 89.92 -22.89 16.41
C GLN A 5 89.05 -21.81 17.09
N LYS A 6 88.26 -21.91 18.01
CA LYS A 6 88.01 -22.64 19.26
C LYS A 6 86.84 -22.02 19.97
N ALA A 7 86.14 -22.80 20.70
CA ALA A 7 85.07 -22.47 21.61
C ALA A 7 85.44 -21.53 22.79
N VAL A 8 84.48 -20.76 23.26
CA VAL A 8 84.32 -20.38 24.66
C VAL A 8 82.87 -20.40 25.06
N CYS A 9 82.56 -21.18 26.11
CA CYS A 9 81.28 -21.27 26.77
C CYS A 9 80.97 -19.99 27.55
N GLY A 10 79.73 -19.50 27.47
CA GLY A 10 79.19 -18.50 28.38
C GLY A 10 77.73 -18.86 28.68
N VAL A 11 77.50 -19.44 29.87
CA VAL A 11 76.18 -19.69 30.43
C VAL A 11 75.55 -18.37 30.80
N LEU A 12 74.39 -18.01 30.22
CA LEU A 12 73.58 -16.95 30.76
C LEU A 12 72.14 -17.38 30.82
N ALA A 13 71.53 -17.21 31.97
CA ALA A 13 70.24 -17.71 32.38
C ALA A 13 69.10 -17.20 31.52
N LEU A 14 68.20 -18.15 31.06
CA LEU A 14 66.92 -17.87 30.47
C LEU A 14 65.93 -17.44 31.55
N LEU A 15 65.51 -16.14 31.53
CA LEU A 15 64.28 -15.69 32.14
C LEU A 15 63.19 -15.82 31.09
N THR A 16 62.39 -16.86 31.21
CA THR A 16 61.14 -17.04 30.44
C THR A 16 60.04 -16.17 31.00
N THR A 17 59.80 -15.02 30.39
CA THR A 17 58.53 -14.29 30.57
C THR A 17 57.48 -14.97 29.70
N LEU A 18 56.56 -15.72 30.34
CA LEU A 18 55.32 -16.14 29.72
C LEU A 18 54.45 -14.87 29.46
N GLY A 19 54.55 -14.32 28.27
CA GLY A 19 53.57 -13.40 27.75
C GLY A 19 52.27 -14.16 27.41
N VAL A 20 51.29 -14.09 28.31
CA VAL A 20 49.91 -14.48 27.99
C VAL A 20 49.40 -13.45 27.01
N THR A 21 49.55 -13.73 25.72
CA THR A 21 48.75 -13.07 24.69
C THR A 21 47.32 -13.58 24.82
N ALA A 22 46.49 -12.87 25.59
CA ALA A 22 45.04 -12.99 25.44
C ALA A 22 44.72 -12.58 24.02
N GLY A 23 44.73 -13.56 23.12
CA GLY A 23 44.17 -13.39 21.78
C GLY A 23 42.67 -13.18 21.94
N CYS A 24 42.22 -11.92 21.85
CA CYS A 24 40.85 -11.64 21.49
C CYS A 24 40.64 -12.33 20.12
N LYS A 25 40.04 -13.52 20.12
CA LYS A 25 39.38 -14.07 18.96
C LYS A 25 38.26 -13.08 18.69
N ASN A 26 38.47 -12.08 17.84
CA ASN A 26 37.42 -11.49 17.05
C ASN A 26 36.95 -12.62 16.14
N THR A 27 36.01 -13.43 16.61
CA THR A 27 35.13 -14.19 15.73
C THR A 27 34.38 -13.11 14.98
N MET A 28 34.78 -12.81 13.73
CA MET A 28 33.93 -12.09 12.81
C MET A 28 32.63 -12.89 12.79
N GLU A 29 31.56 -12.36 13.38
CA GLU A 29 30.25 -12.96 13.26
C GLU A 29 29.93 -13.09 11.77
N ASP A 30 29.33 -14.21 11.39
CA ASP A 30 28.92 -14.42 10.02
C ASP A 30 28.05 -13.25 9.54
N THR A 31 28.33 -12.76 8.36
CA THR A 31 27.56 -11.63 7.79
C THR A 31 26.10 -12.01 7.62
N ILE A 32 25.20 -11.29 8.30
CA ILE A 32 23.76 -11.43 8.18
C ILE A 32 23.31 -10.61 6.97
N LYS A 33 22.97 -11.31 5.87
CA LYS A 33 22.47 -10.66 4.64
C LYS A 33 20.97 -10.66 4.63
N LEU A 34 20.36 -9.47 4.50
CA LEU A 34 18.93 -9.29 4.31
C LEU A 34 18.68 -8.52 3.02
N THR A 35 17.80 -9.05 2.19
CA THR A 35 17.24 -8.33 1.03
C THR A 35 15.86 -7.82 1.39
N VAL A 36 15.61 -6.52 1.15
CA VAL A 36 14.35 -5.86 1.48
C VAL A 36 13.75 -5.27 0.20
N TRP A 37 12.50 -5.64 -0.11
CA TRP A 37 11.77 -5.08 -1.24
C TRP A 37 10.80 -4.00 -0.80
N VAL A 38 10.92 -2.82 -1.42
CA VAL A 38 10.03 -1.67 -1.22
C VAL A 38 9.71 -1.01 -2.56
N SER A 39 8.75 -0.09 -2.58
CA SER A 39 8.50 0.74 -3.77
C SER A 39 9.69 1.63 -4.11
N GLU A 40 9.84 2.04 -5.39
CA GLU A 40 10.89 3.00 -5.79
C GLU A 40 10.83 4.28 -4.96
N ALA A 41 9.63 4.76 -4.69
CA ALA A 41 9.42 5.98 -3.94
C ALA A 41 9.81 5.87 -2.45
N ASP A 42 9.86 4.67 -1.90
CA ASP A 42 10.24 4.42 -0.50
C ASP A 42 11.70 3.97 -0.34
N LYS A 43 12.44 3.78 -1.45
CA LYS A 43 13.82 3.31 -1.42
C LYS A 43 14.74 4.16 -0.54
N ALA A 44 14.67 5.48 -0.67
CA ALA A 44 15.51 6.38 0.12
C ALA A 44 15.19 6.29 1.62
N PHE A 45 13.89 6.24 1.98
CA PHE A 45 13.45 6.05 3.35
C PHE A 45 13.90 4.70 3.91
N ALA A 46 13.66 3.60 3.18
CA ALA A 46 14.07 2.26 3.60
C ALA A 46 15.59 2.13 3.79
N THR A 47 16.38 2.80 2.93
CA THR A 47 17.84 2.85 3.08
C THR A 47 18.26 3.55 4.39
N SER A 48 17.63 4.68 4.72
CA SER A 48 17.89 5.38 5.98
C SER A 48 17.52 4.52 7.20
N VAL A 49 16.38 3.84 7.16
CA VAL A 49 15.95 2.91 8.22
C VAL A 49 16.93 1.74 8.37
N ALA A 50 17.44 1.19 7.25
CA ALA A 50 18.42 0.11 7.28
C ALA A 50 19.76 0.58 7.92
N ASP A 51 20.20 1.80 7.64
CA ASP A 51 21.41 2.37 8.24
C ASP A 51 21.23 2.61 9.75
N GLU A 52 20.07 3.12 10.16
CA GLU A 52 19.76 3.30 11.58
C GLU A 52 19.67 1.95 12.33
N PHE A 53 19.07 0.93 11.70
CA PHE A 53 18.98 -0.40 12.26
C PHE A 53 20.37 -1.00 12.51
N LYS A 54 21.26 -0.92 11.52
CA LYS A 54 22.67 -1.34 11.66
C LYS A 54 23.39 -0.59 12.78
N ALA A 55 23.17 0.72 12.89
CA ALA A 55 23.78 1.55 13.93
C ALA A 55 23.28 1.20 15.34
N LYS A 56 22.04 0.74 15.48
CA LYS A 56 21.47 0.27 16.77
C LYS A 56 21.90 -1.15 17.15
N HIS A 57 22.44 -1.91 16.21
CA HIS A 57 22.91 -3.29 16.41
C HIS A 57 24.38 -3.48 16.03
N PRO A 58 25.31 -2.72 16.65
CA PRO A 58 26.73 -2.78 16.31
C PRO A 58 27.40 -4.12 16.64
N GLU A 59 26.75 -4.95 17.45
CA GLU A 59 27.16 -6.31 17.79
C GLU A 59 26.97 -7.32 16.65
N LYS A 60 26.16 -6.99 15.65
CA LYS A 60 25.85 -7.86 14.50
C LYS A 60 26.39 -7.26 13.20
N ASN A 61 26.95 -8.11 12.33
CA ASN A 61 27.45 -7.70 11.02
C ASN A 61 26.35 -7.77 9.97
N TYR A 62 25.47 -6.75 9.90
CA TYR A 62 24.39 -6.69 8.92
C TYR A 62 24.83 -6.14 7.56
N GLN A 63 24.46 -6.85 6.50
CA GLN A 63 24.44 -6.37 5.13
C GLN A 63 22.97 -6.33 4.65
N ILE A 64 22.36 -5.15 4.67
CA ILE A 64 20.96 -4.96 4.25
C ILE A 64 20.94 -4.31 2.87
N VAL A 65 20.31 -4.98 1.90
CA VAL A 65 20.18 -4.52 0.51
C VAL A 65 18.73 -4.11 0.27
N ILE A 66 18.51 -2.86 -0.14
CA ILE A 66 17.19 -2.35 -0.48
C ILE A 66 17.01 -2.44 -2.00
N ASP A 67 16.13 -3.33 -2.45
CA ASP A 67 15.74 -3.50 -3.84
C ASP A 67 14.33 -2.96 -4.10
N VAL A 68 14.11 -2.50 -5.34
CA VAL A 68 12.84 -1.93 -5.75
C VAL A 68 11.93 -2.99 -6.36
N GLN A 69 10.74 -3.09 -5.80
CA GLN A 69 9.64 -3.88 -6.37
C GLN A 69 8.32 -3.13 -6.22
N GLY A 70 7.48 -3.20 -7.24
CA GLY A 70 6.12 -2.64 -7.17
C GLY A 70 5.28 -3.40 -6.14
N GLU A 71 4.65 -2.68 -5.23
CA GLU A 71 3.88 -3.27 -4.13
C GLU A 71 2.68 -4.10 -4.63
N ASN A 72 2.08 -3.73 -5.76
CA ASN A 72 0.95 -4.46 -6.36
C ASN A 72 1.32 -5.84 -6.90
N ASP A 73 2.60 -6.07 -7.21
CA ASP A 73 3.10 -7.30 -7.84
C ASP A 73 3.91 -8.18 -6.89
N VAL A 74 4.14 -7.74 -5.66
CA VAL A 74 5.08 -8.39 -4.72
C VAL A 74 4.75 -9.86 -4.52
N ALA A 75 3.49 -10.21 -4.23
CA ALA A 75 3.09 -11.60 -4.06
C ALA A 75 3.40 -12.45 -5.30
N THR A 76 3.08 -11.94 -6.49
CA THR A 76 3.35 -12.65 -7.74
C THR A 76 4.84 -12.88 -7.96
N ARG A 77 5.68 -11.90 -7.58
CA ARG A 77 7.13 -12.00 -7.73
C ARG A 77 7.76 -12.96 -6.72
N ILE A 78 7.33 -12.87 -5.45
CA ILE A 78 7.78 -13.79 -4.39
C ILE A 78 7.45 -15.24 -4.76
N LEU A 79 6.22 -15.50 -5.21
CA LEU A 79 5.76 -16.85 -5.54
C LEU A 79 6.38 -17.46 -6.79
N LYS A 80 7.11 -16.68 -7.59
CA LYS A 80 7.90 -17.24 -8.71
C LYS A 80 9.13 -18.01 -8.22
N ASP A 81 9.74 -17.56 -7.11
CA ASP A 81 10.92 -18.18 -6.52
C ASP A 81 11.03 -17.77 -5.04
N VAL A 82 10.28 -18.46 -4.18
CA VAL A 82 10.15 -18.10 -2.76
C VAL A 82 11.47 -18.22 -2.00
N GLU A 83 12.35 -19.13 -2.40
CA GLU A 83 13.62 -19.39 -1.71
C GLU A 83 14.68 -18.30 -1.97
N ASN A 84 14.60 -17.62 -3.13
CA ASN A 84 15.52 -16.58 -3.54
C ASN A 84 14.89 -15.19 -3.57
N ALA A 85 13.63 -15.05 -3.16
CA ALA A 85 12.96 -13.76 -2.99
C ALA A 85 13.51 -12.98 -1.80
N ALA A 86 13.03 -11.73 -1.61
CA ALA A 86 13.43 -10.90 -0.48
C ALA A 86 13.13 -11.55 0.87
N ASP A 87 13.98 -11.27 1.87
CA ASP A 87 13.77 -11.66 3.26
C ASP A 87 12.64 -10.87 3.90
N VAL A 88 12.55 -9.57 3.57
CA VAL A 88 11.54 -8.63 4.05
C VAL A 88 10.94 -7.90 2.85
N PHE A 89 9.64 -7.67 2.86
CA PHE A 89 8.96 -7.02 1.73
C PHE A 89 7.76 -6.18 2.16
N SER A 90 7.60 -5.03 1.51
CA SER A 90 6.40 -4.20 1.61
C SER A 90 5.33 -4.69 0.64
N TYR A 91 4.08 -4.77 1.10
CA TYR A 91 2.94 -5.22 0.30
C TYR A 91 1.62 -4.62 0.77
N SER A 92 0.62 -4.59 -0.10
CA SER A 92 -0.76 -4.23 0.24
C SER A 92 -1.50 -5.45 0.77
N ASN A 93 -2.33 -5.28 1.80
CA ASN A 93 -2.96 -6.37 2.56
C ASN A 93 -3.91 -7.28 1.75
N ASP A 94 -4.40 -6.84 0.60
CA ASP A 94 -5.17 -7.69 -0.33
C ASP A 94 -4.36 -8.88 -0.87
N GLN A 95 -3.02 -8.81 -0.86
CA GLN A 95 -2.15 -9.90 -1.30
C GLN A 95 -1.86 -10.94 -0.21
N LEU A 96 -2.31 -10.70 1.02
CA LEU A 96 -1.94 -11.52 2.18
C LEU A 96 -2.34 -12.99 2.03
N SER A 97 -3.60 -13.27 1.63
CA SER A 97 -4.08 -14.64 1.44
C SER A 97 -3.26 -15.41 0.40
N LYS A 98 -2.89 -14.74 -0.70
CA LYS A 98 -2.06 -15.32 -1.76
C LYS A 98 -0.66 -15.67 -1.27
N LEU A 99 -0.04 -14.79 -0.47
CA LEU A 99 1.28 -15.03 0.13
C LEU A 99 1.26 -16.20 1.12
N ILE A 100 0.21 -16.30 1.93
CA ILE A 100 0.04 -17.39 2.91
C ILE A 100 -0.24 -18.72 2.19
N ASN A 101 -1.12 -18.72 1.19
CA ASN A 101 -1.41 -19.91 0.39
C ASN A 101 -0.16 -20.48 -0.28
N GLY A 102 0.74 -19.61 -0.73
CA GLY A 102 2.04 -19.99 -1.28
C GLY A 102 3.14 -20.28 -0.26
N ASP A 103 2.80 -20.39 1.04
CA ASP A 103 3.75 -20.60 2.16
C ASP A 103 4.90 -19.55 2.20
N ALA A 104 4.68 -18.37 1.63
CA ALA A 104 5.70 -17.35 1.47
C ALA A 104 5.78 -16.36 2.65
N HIS A 105 4.88 -16.47 3.63
CA HIS A 105 4.76 -15.47 4.70
C HIS A 105 4.95 -16.05 6.10
N THR A 106 5.84 -15.45 6.89
CA THR A 106 6.10 -15.86 8.26
C THR A 106 4.99 -15.34 9.20
N ARG A 107 4.44 -16.26 10.02
CA ARG A 107 3.49 -15.90 11.10
C ARG A 107 4.21 -15.14 12.21
N ILE A 108 3.61 -14.05 12.70
CA ILE A 108 4.06 -13.30 13.86
C ILE A 108 3.49 -13.96 15.11
N ALA A 109 4.33 -14.19 16.12
CA ALA A 109 3.93 -14.90 17.34
C ALA A 109 4.68 -14.40 18.59
N GLY A 110 4.25 -14.87 19.76
CA GLY A 110 4.89 -14.61 21.04
C GLY A 110 4.87 -13.12 21.42
N GLU A 111 5.92 -12.67 22.11
CA GLU A 111 6.02 -11.29 22.59
C GLU A 111 6.01 -10.24 21.47
N ARG A 112 6.54 -10.58 20.28
CA ARG A 112 6.49 -9.68 19.11
C ARG A 112 5.04 -9.43 18.69
N LEU A 113 4.20 -10.45 18.62
CA LEU A 113 2.79 -10.29 18.34
C LEU A 113 2.12 -9.33 19.34
N THR A 114 2.41 -9.49 20.62
CA THR A 114 1.86 -8.63 21.67
C THR A 114 2.28 -7.16 21.45
N ARG A 115 3.57 -6.89 21.17
CA ARG A 115 4.03 -5.51 20.90
C ARG A 115 3.38 -4.90 19.65
N VAL A 116 3.32 -5.65 18.56
CA VAL A 116 2.71 -5.17 17.30
C VAL A 116 1.21 -4.89 17.48
N GLN A 117 0.47 -5.75 18.20
CA GLN A 117 -0.95 -5.54 18.50
C GLN A 117 -1.20 -4.34 19.41
N GLN A 118 -0.36 -4.11 20.40
CA GLN A 118 -0.47 -2.95 21.31
C GLN A 118 -0.22 -1.64 20.57
N ALA A 119 0.73 -1.62 19.65
CA ALA A 119 1.11 -0.44 18.90
C ALA A 119 0.08 -0.02 17.86
N ASN A 120 -0.52 -0.96 17.14
CA ASN A 120 -1.35 -0.68 15.98
C ASN A 120 -2.86 -0.68 16.28
N SER A 121 -3.66 -0.05 15.40
CA SER A 121 -5.13 -0.04 15.51
C SER A 121 -5.72 -1.44 15.31
N ASP A 122 -6.89 -1.67 15.89
CA ASP A 122 -7.58 -2.97 15.80
C ASP A 122 -7.93 -3.30 14.34
N GLU A 123 -8.31 -2.32 13.54
CA GLU A 123 -8.64 -2.46 12.12
C GLU A 123 -7.41 -2.88 11.29
N SER A 124 -6.25 -2.26 11.54
CA SER A 124 -5.01 -2.62 10.83
C SER A 124 -4.51 -4.00 11.25
N MET A 125 -4.71 -4.38 12.51
CA MET A 125 -4.39 -5.72 13.00
C MET A 125 -5.36 -6.79 12.47
N ASP A 126 -6.67 -6.47 12.34
CA ASP A 126 -7.61 -7.37 11.65
C ASP A 126 -7.21 -7.59 10.20
N ALA A 127 -6.78 -6.53 9.50
CA ALA A 127 -6.30 -6.65 8.12
C ALA A 127 -5.03 -7.54 7.99
N ALA A 128 -4.21 -7.63 9.05
CA ALA A 128 -3.03 -8.51 9.11
C ALA A 128 -3.35 -9.95 9.58
N ALA A 129 -4.59 -10.22 10.00
CA ALA A 129 -5.00 -11.50 10.56
C ALA A 129 -5.73 -12.35 9.51
N VAL A 130 -5.36 -13.62 9.40
CA VAL A 130 -6.02 -14.59 8.51
C VAL A 130 -6.28 -15.89 9.27
N ARG A 131 -7.43 -16.51 8.99
CA ARG A 131 -7.76 -17.83 9.53
C ARG A 131 -7.32 -18.92 8.58
N VAL A 132 -6.35 -19.74 9.00
CA VAL A 132 -5.80 -20.87 8.23
C VAL A 132 -6.04 -22.14 9.02
N LYS A 133 -6.65 -23.16 8.41
CA LYS A 133 -6.92 -24.47 9.05
C LYS A 133 -7.56 -24.33 10.44
N GLY A 134 -8.50 -23.41 10.57
CA GLY A 134 -9.23 -23.19 11.82
C GLY A 134 -8.54 -22.29 12.86
N GLU A 135 -7.28 -21.92 12.69
CA GLU A 135 -6.54 -21.04 13.58
C GLU A 135 -6.33 -19.65 12.97
N THR A 136 -6.61 -18.60 13.74
CA THR A 136 -6.29 -17.23 13.34
C THR A 136 -4.81 -16.95 13.61
N GLY A 137 -4.08 -16.56 12.58
CA GLY A 137 -2.70 -16.09 12.65
C GLY A 137 -2.58 -14.65 12.20
N VAL A 138 -1.61 -13.92 12.74
CA VAL A 138 -1.23 -12.58 12.27
C VAL A 138 0.02 -12.71 11.40
N TYR A 139 -0.03 -12.06 10.23
CA TYR A 139 1.03 -12.05 9.25
C TYR A 139 1.22 -10.61 8.76
N GLY A 140 2.45 -10.15 8.70
CA GLY A 140 2.75 -8.77 8.35
C GLY A 140 2.57 -7.79 9.51
N MET A 141 3.33 -6.72 9.46
CA MET A 141 3.30 -5.62 10.41
C MET A 141 2.78 -4.38 9.70
N PRO A 142 1.58 -3.90 10.04
CA PRO A 142 1.02 -2.69 9.44
C PRO A 142 1.92 -1.48 9.73
N TYR A 143 2.04 -0.54 8.77
CA TYR A 143 2.81 0.68 9.01
C TYR A 143 2.19 1.94 8.40
N THR A 144 1.22 1.81 7.48
CA THR A 144 0.47 2.96 6.95
C THR A 144 -0.87 2.55 6.38
N ASP A 145 -1.83 3.49 6.42
CA ASP A 145 -3.09 3.38 5.68
C ASP A 145 -2.82 3.39 4.17
N ASN A 146 -3.70 2.73 3.42
CA ASN A 146 -3.69 2.71 1.97
C ASN A 146 -5.12 2.93 1.44
N THR A 147 -5.46 4.19 1.18
CA THR A 147 -6.75 4.60 0.63
C THR A 147 -6.58 5.81 -0.28
N PHE A 148 -7.66 6.22 -0.93
CA PHE A 148 -7.69 7.37 -1.82
C PHE A 148 -8.75 8.39 -1.37
N PHE A 149 -8.51 9.65 -1.77
CA PHE A 149 -9.31 10.80 -1.38
C PHE A 149 -9.26 11.86 -2.48
N LEU A 150 -9.86 13.04 -2.24
CA LEU A 150 -9.91 14.13 -3.21
C LEU A 150 -8.81 15.16 -2.96
N TYR A 151 -8.02 15.49 -3.97
CA TYR A 151 -7.22 16.71 -4.07
C TYR A 151 -7.96 17.78 -4.85
N TYR A 152 -7.83 19.04 -4.44
CA TYR A 152 -8.41 20.13 -5.20
C TYR A 152 -7.66 21.47 -5.03
N ASN A 153 -7.84 22.34 -6.02
CA ASN A 153 -7.33 23.70 -6.01
C ASN A 153 -8.37 24.62 -5.33
N LYS A 154 -8.12 25.03 -4.06
CA LYS A 154 -9.03 25.92 -3.31
C LYS A 154 -9.10 27.34 -3.84
N GLY A 155 -8.23 27.75 -4.76
CA GLY A 155 -8.35 28.98 -5.53
C GLY A 155 -9.43 28.94 -6.60
N VAL A 156 -9.96 27.72 -6.92
CA VAL A 156 -11.02 27.50 -7.91
C VAL A 156 -12.29 26.93 -7.27
N LEU A 157 -12.13 26.03 -6.30
CA LEU A 157 -13.20 25.27 -5.66
C LEU A 157 -13.28 25.59 -4.17
N THR A 158 -14.47 25.78 -3.66
CA THR A 158 -14.73 25.91 -2.22
C THR A 158 -14.94 24.55 -1.57
N GLU A 159 -14.89 24.50 -0.22
CA GLU A 159 -15.23 23.29 0.54
C GLU A 159 -16.66 22.79 0.26
N THR A 160 -17.59 23.67 -0.08
CA THR A 160 -18.96 23.30 -0.48
C THR A 160 -18.98 22.68 -1.87
N ASP A 161 -18.24 23.24 -2.82
CA ASP A 161 -18.20 22.72 -4.20
C ASP A 161 -17.69 21.27 -4.26
N VAL A 162 -16.75 20.92 -3.39
CA VAL A 162 -16.12 19.60 -3.39
C VAL A 162 -16.89 18.50 -2.65
N GLN A 163 -18.09 18.82 -2.12
CA GLN A 163 -18.93 17.81 -1.47
C GLN A 163 -19.61 16.85 -2.47
N SER A 164 -19.73 17.25 -3.76
CA SER A 164 -20.36 16.42 -4.79
C SER A 164 -19.67 16.56 -6.15
N PHE A 165 -19.79 15.55 -6.99
CA PHE A 165 -19.31 15.59 -8.37
C PHE A 165 -19.95 16.74 -9.13
N ASP A 166 -21.26 16.95 -8.97
CA ASP A 166 -21.98 18.02 -9.66
C ASP A 166 -21.50 19.40 -9.19
N GLY A 167 -21.20 19.55 -7.90
CA GLY A 167 -20.61 20.77 -7.35
C GLY A 167 -19.27 21.09 -8.01
N ILE A 168 -18.35 20.13 -8.05
CA ILE A 168 -17.05 20.27 -8.71
C ILE A 168 -17.23 20.61 -10.20
N LEU A 169 -18.03 19.80 -10.91
CA LEU A 169 -18.26 19.98 -12.36
C LEU A 169 -18.88 21.33 -12.68
N SER A 170 -19.74 21.88 -11.81
CA SER A 170 -20.35 23.20 -12.00
C SER A 170 -19.33 24.35 -12.08
N LYS A 171 -18.14 24.13 -11.48
CA LYS A 171 -17.04 25.11 -11.43
C LYS A 171 -15.95 24.82 -12.47
N CYS A 172 -16.03 23.70 -13.16
CA CYS A 172 -15.13 23.40 -14.27
C CYS A 172 -15.50 24.26 -15.50
N ALA A 173 -14.85 25.42 -15.62
CA ALA A 173 -14.94 26.26 -16.80
C ALA A 173 -14.23 25.60 -18.01
N GLU A 174 -14.27 26.27 -19.16
CA GLU A 174 -13.59 25.79 -20.36
C GLU A 174 -12.10 25.47 -20.07
N GLY A 175 -11.66 24.28 -20.46
CA GLY A 175 -10.30 23.81 -20.23
C GLY A 175 -10.03 23.28 -18.81
N LYS A 176 -10.98 23.40 -17.86
CA LYS A 176 -10.83 22.86 -16.50
C LYS A 176 -11.59 21.55 -16.34
N ARG A 177 -11.01 20.60 -15.57
CA ARG A 177 -11.53 19.23 -15.44
C ARG A 177 -11.49 18.76 -14.00
N PHE A 178 -12.44 17.90 -13.66
CA PHE A 178 -12.39 16.99 -12.53
C PHE A 178 -11.89 15.61 -13.01
N ALA A 179 -10.83 15.10 -12.41
CA ALA A 179 -10.21 13.84 -12.82
C ALA A 179 -10.52 12.70 -11.87
N PHE A 180 -10.88 11.52 -12.43
CA PHE A 180 -11.11 10.30 -11.68
C PHE A 180 -10.60 9.10 -12.50
N PRO A 181 -9.76 8.21 -11.93
CA PRO A 181 -9.18 7.07 -12.65
C PRO A 181 -10.21 5.98 -12.95
N MET A 182 -11.03 6.17 -14.02
CA MET A 182 -12.11 5.24 -14.35
C MET A 182 -11.61 3.90 -14.92
N ALA A 183 -10.41 3.83 -15.48
CA ALA A 183 -9.79 2.58 -15.95
C ALA A 183 -8.93 1.91 -14.86
N ASP A 184 -9.37 1.99 -13.60
CA ASP A 184 -8.72 1.33 -12.48
C ASP A 184 -9.78 0.83 -11.49
N GLY A 185 -9.84 -0.48 -11.33
CA GLY A 185 -10.84 -1.16 -10.49
C GLY A 185 -10.78 -0.75 -9.03
N TRP A 186 -9.60 -0.39 -8.51
CA TRP A 186 -9.44 0.03 -7.12
C TRP A 186 -10.22 1.32 -6.81
N TYR A 187 -10.28 2.24 -7.77
CA TYR A 187 -11.07 3.48 -7.63
C TYR A 187 -12.54 3.26 -7.98
N THR A 188 -12.84 2.55 -9.08
CA THR A 188 -14.21 2.46 -9.62
C THR A 188 -15.15 1.63 -8.76
N THR A 189 -14.67 0.66 -7.97
CA THR A 189 -15.50 -0.08 -7.00
C THR A 189 -16.13 0.82 -5.95
N SER A 190 -15.56 2.02 -5.68
CA SER A 190 -16.09 2.99 -4.72
C SER A 190 -17.52 3.45 -5.01
N PHE A 191 -17.94 3.44 -6.28
CA PHE A 191 -19.30 3.76 -6.69
C PHE A 191 -20.29 2.69 -6.21
N TYR A 192 -19.97 1.41 -6.41
CA TYR A 192 -20.81 0.28 -6.01
C TYR A 192 -20.85 0.14 -4.50
N PHE A 193 -19.72 0.30 -3.82
CA PHE A 193 -19.65 0.30 -2.37
C PHE A 193 -20.50 1.41 -1.74
N GLY A 194 -20.64 2.55 -2.41
CA GLY A 194 -21.53 3.64 -1.99
C GLY A 194 -22.98 3.20 -1.82
N LYS A 195 -23.43 2.19 -2.57
CA LYS A 195 -24.75 1.58 -2.49
C LYS A 195 -24.75 0.25 -1.71
N ASP A 196 -23.70 -0.02 -0.93
CA ASP A 196 -23.52 -1.25 -0.17
C ASP A 196 -23.47 -2.53 -1.03
N LEU A 197 -23.28 -2.38 -2.35
CA LEU A 197 -23.00 -3.50 -3.24
C LEU A 197 -21.58 -4.02 -3.02
N GLY A 198 -21.34 -5.28 -3.34
CA GLY A 198 -20.04 -5.87 -3.08
C GLY A 198 -19.85 -7.26 -3.67
N TYR A 199 -19.00 -7.99 -3.00
CA TYR A 199 -18.67 -9.37 -3.34
C TYR A 199 -18.48 -10.16 -2.05
N GLU A 200 -18.67 -11.49 -2.14
CA GLU A 200 -18.34 -12.45 -1.10
C GLU A 200 -17.42 -13.53 -1.68
N VAL A 201 -16.38 -13.89 -0.93
CA VAL A 201 -15.41 -14.90 -1.33
C VAL A 201 -15.40 -16.02 -0.30
N THR A 202 -15.62 -17.24 -0.76
CA THR A 202 -15.44 -18.44 0.05
C THR A 202 -14.08 -19.05 -0.21
N TYR A 203 -13.40 -19.44 0.85
CA TYR A 203 -12.07 -20.02 0.81
C TYR A 203 -12.09 -21.45 1.32
N ASP A 204 -11.22 -22.31 0.78
CA ASP A 204 -10.92 -23.61 1.37
C ASP A 204 -9.95 -23.49 2.56
N ASP A 205 -9.59 -24.64 3.17
CA ASP A 205 -8.63 -24.70 4.30
C ASP A 205 -7.21 -24.23 3.94
N HIS A 206 -6.92 -24.06 2.67
CA HIS A 206 -5.63 -23.58 2.14
C HIS A 206 -5.70 -22.14 1.63
N LEU A 207 -6.80 -21.40 1.88
CA LEU A 207 -7.05 -20.07 1.39
C LEU A 207 -7.15 -19.96 -0.15
N ALA A 208 -7.44 -21.05 -0.85
CA ALA A 208 -7.80 -20.97 -2.25
C ALA A 208 -9.27 -20.52 -2.39
N GLU A 209 -9.53 -19.57 -3.28
CA GLU A 209 -10.87 -19.09 -3.57
C GLU A 209 -11.69 -20.21 -4.22
N THR A 210 -12.81 -20.57 -3.62
CA THR A 210 -13.69 -21.66 -4.10
C THR A 210 -14.97 -21.14 -4.75
N THR A 211 -15.51 -20.05 -4.23
CA THR A 211 -16.69 -19.38 -4.78
C THR A 211 -16.52 -17.88 -4.61
N ILE A 212 -16.89 -17.14 -5.65
CA ILE A 212 -16.97 -15.68 -5.64
C ILE A 212 -18.37 -15.31 -6.09
N GLU A 213 -19.07 -14.55 -5.28
CA GLU A 213 -20.38 -13.99 -5.58
C GLU A 213 -20.25 -12.47 -5.65
N CYS A 214 -20.83 -11.81 -6.68
CA CYS A 214 -20.75 -10.38 -6.90
C CYS A 214 -22.13 -9.83 -7.32
N ASP A 215 -22.65 -8.85 -6.58
CA ASP A 215 -24.00 -8.32 -6.78
C ASP A 215 -24.06 -7.02 -7.62
N PHE A 216 -22.97 -6.70 -8.32
CA PHE A 216 -22.89 -5.47 -9.11
C PHE A 216 -23.85 -5.41 -10.31
N ASP A 217 -24.32 -6.54 -10.88
CA ASP A 217 -25.15 -6.57 -12.08
C ASP A 217 -26.67 -6.55 -11.81
N GLY A 218 -27.07 -6.38 -10.55
CA GLY A 218 -28.47 -6.13 -10.18
C GLY A 218 -28.99 -4.77 -10.66
N GLU A 219 -30.28 -4.48 -10.45
CA GLU A 219 -30.90 -3.22 -10.88
C GLU A 219 -30.22 -1.98 -10.27
N VAL A 220 -29.81 -2.05 -8.99
CA VAL A 220 -29.08 -0.96 -8.33
C VAL A 220 -27.69 -0.76 -8.98
N GLY A 221 -26.97 -1.84 -9.25
CA GLY A 221 -25.67 -1.76 -9.90
C GLY A 221 -25.73 -1.26 -11.35
N LYS A 222 -26.80 -1.58 -12.09
CA LYS A 222 -27.06 -0.96 -13.40
C LYS A 222 -27.24 0.56 -13.27
N ALA A 223 -28.04 1.03 -12.30
CA ALA A 223 -28.22 2.46 -12.05
C ALA A 223 -26.90 3.14 -11.66
N VAL A 224 -26.06 2.50 -10.84
CA VAL A 224 -24.70 2.96 -10.51
C VAL A 224 -23.84 3.08 -11.77
N THR A 225 -23.85 2.05 -12.61
CA THR A 225 -23.07 2.03 -13.87
C THR A 225 -23.56 3.10 -14.86
N GLU A 226 -24.86 3.36 -14.93
CA GLU A 226 -25.43 4.46 -15.71
C GLU A 226 -25.00 5.83 -15.19
N ALA A 227 -24.98 6.02 -13.87
CA ALA A 227 -24.45 7.25 -13.25
C ALA A 227 -22.97 7.46 -13.59
N MET A 228 -22.14 6.43 -13.48
CA MET A 228 -20.72 6.46 -13.88
C MET A 228 -20.58 6.84 -15.36
N TRP A 229 -21.37 6.21 -16.24
CA TRP A 229 -21.39 6.51 -17.66
C TRP A 229 -21.81 7.95 -17.95
N ASN A 230 -22.78 8.50 -17.21
CA ASN A 230 -23.20 9.88 -17.36
C ASN A 230 -22.08 10.87 -17.03
N TYR A 231 -21.27 10.60 -15.99
CA TYR A 231 -20.08 11.40 -15.70
C TYR A 231 -18.99 11.24 -16.75
N VAL A 232 -18.70 10.03 -17.21
CA VAL A 232 -17.67 9.80 -18.25
C VAL A 232 -17.99 10.56 -19.53
N ARG A 233 -19.29 10.69 -19.92
CA ARG A 233 -19.72 11.47 -21.09
C ARG A 233 -19.55 12.98 -20.95
N ASP A 234 -19.54 13.50 -19.73
CA ASP A 234 -19.34 14.95 -19.49
C ASP A 234 -17.91 15.35 -19.86
N ASP A 235 -17.77 16.42 -20.69
CA ASP A 235 -16.44 16.87 -21.13
C ASP A 235 -15.63 17.53 -20.02
N ARG A 236 -16.27 17.93 -18.94
CA ARG A 236 -15.64 18.48 -17.73
C ARG A 236 -15.07 17.38 -16.85
N PHE A 237 -15.47 16.11 -17.06
CA PHE A 237 -14.98 14.93 -16.33
C PHE A 237 -13.88 14.23 -17.12
N LYS A 238 -12.70 14.07 -16.51
CA LYS A 238 -11.53 13.43 -17.10
C LYS A 238 -11.40 12.01 -16.58
N ALA A 239 -11.92 11.05 -17.33
CA ALA A 239 -11.95 9.62 -16.96
C ALA A 239 -10.65 8.86 -17.28
N ASP A 240 -10.00 9.19 -18.41
CA ASP A 240 -8.73 8.59 -18.85
C ASP A 240 -7.55 9.26 -18.19
N VAL A 241 -7.31 8.93 -16.92
CA VAL A 241 -6.20 9.45 -16.13
C VAL A 241 -5.51 8.34 -15.33
N ASN A 242 -4.24 8.57 -15.05
CA ASN A 242 -3.42 7.89 -14.07
C ASN A 242 -2.64 8.95 -13.26
N ASP A 243 -1.82 8.53 -12.32
CA ASP A 243 -1.06 9.46 -11.46
C ASP A 243 -0.25 10.50 -12.25
N SER A 244 0.43 10.08 -13.33
CA SER A 244 1.21 11.01 -14.16
C SER A 244 0.33 12.03 -14.88
N LYS A 245 -0.82 11.64 -15.40
CA LYS A 245 -1.78 12.56 -16.04
C LYS A 245 -2.43 13.49 -15.02
N ILE A 246 -2.71 13.01 -13.81
CA ILE A 246 -3.27 13.82 -12.72
C ILE A 246 -2.27 14.89 -12.29
N THR A 247 -1.03 14.51 -11.98
CA THR A 247 0.00 15.45 -11.56
C THR A 247 0.33 16.47 -12.64
N ALA A 248 0.46 16.05 -13.90
CA ALA A 248 0.65 16.95 -15.03
C ALA A 248 -0.51 17.95 -15.19
N GLY A 249 -1.76 17.49 -15.00
CA GLY A 249 -2.94 18.36 -15.11
C GLY A 249 -3.06 19.38 -13.98
N PHE A 250 -2.58 19.09 -12.76
CA PHE A 250 -2.45 20.10 -11.71
C PHE A 250 -1.35 21.11 -12.03
N ASN A 251 -0.23 20.67 -12.61
CA ASN A 251 0.88 21.52 -13.00
C ASN A 251 0.51 22.54 -14.09
N ASP A 252 -0.23 22.11 -15.12
CA ASP A 252 -0.67 22.99 -16.22
C ASP A 252 -2.01 23.66 -15.92
N GLY A 253 -2.63 23.34 -14.81
CA GLY A 253 -3.91 23.89 -14.35
C GLY A 253 -5.13 23.41 -15.13
N SER A 254 -5.04 22.38 -15.96
CA SER A 254 -6.16 21.75 -16.66
C SER A 254 -7.01 20.86 -15.74
N ILE A 255 -6.45 20.36 -14.63
CA ILE A 255 -7.16 19.64 -13.58
C ILE A 255 -7.27 20.55 -12.36
N VAL A 256 -8.50 20.75 -11.86
CA VAL A 256 -8.78 21.55 -10.66
C VAL A 256 -9.16 20.69 -9.45
N ALA A 257 -9.58 19.46 -9.68
CA ALA A 257 -9.80 18.43 -8.67
C ALA A 257 -9.47 17.06 -9.24
N ALA A 258 -8.94 16.17 -8.40
CA ALA A 258 -8.67 14.79 -8.79
C ALA A 258 -8.76 13.83 -7.60
N VAL A 259 -9.27 12.62 -7.86
CA VAL A 259 -9.18 11.51 -6.90
C VAL A 259 -7.83 10.80 -7.09
N SER A 260 -7.08 10.67 -6.03
CA SER A 260 -5.81 9.94 -5.98
C SER A 260 -5.41 9.60 -4.55
N GLY A 261 -4.33 8.86 -4.37
CA GLY A 261 -3.80 8.50 -3.05
C GLY A 261 -2.71 9.44 -2.55
N ILE A 262 -2.27 9.18 -1.32
CA ILE A 262 -1.30 10.03 -0.61
C ILE A 262 0.06 10.15 -1.32
N TRP A 263 0.42 9.19 -2.16
CA TRP A 263 1.70 9.17 -2.91
C TRP A 263 1.89 10.35 -3.85
N ASN A 264 0.81 11.04 -4.24
CA ASN A 264 0.87 12.23 -5.09
C ASN A 264 0.90 13.56 -4.30
N LYS A 265 0.79 13.51 -2.95
CA LYS A 265 0.71 14.69 -2.08
C LYS A 265 1.81 15.71 -2.38
N THR A 266 3.07 15.32 -2.21
CA THR A 266 4.22 16.23 -2.34
C THR A 266 4.27 16.89 -3.72
N THR A 267 3.94 16.16 -4.78
CA THR A 267 3.94 16.67 -6.14
C THR A 267 2.81 17.68 -6.37
N ILE A 268 1.58 17.33 -5.97
CA ILE A 268 0.40 18.21 -6.16
C ILE A 268 0.51 19.46 -5.28
N GLU A 269 0.94 19.29 -4.02
CA GLU A 269 1.19 20.41 -3.10
C GLU A 269 2.24 21.36 -3.66
N GLY A 270 3.33 20.84 -4.23
CA GLY A 270 4.35 21.66 -4.88
C GLY A 270 3.83 22.46 -6.07
N TYR A 271 2.87 21.94 -6.83
CA TYR A 271 2.25 22.68 -7.94
C TYR A 271 1.19 23.68 -7.51
N LEU A 272 0.41 23.38 -6.50
CA LEU A 272 -0.70 24.24 -6.06
C LEU A 272 -0.28 25.27 -5.00
N GLY A 273 0.80 25.03 -4.26
CA GLY A 273 1.28 25.93 -3.19
C GLY A 273 0.16 26.25 -2.19
N GLU A 274 -0.09 27.51 -1.95
CA GLU A 274 -1.15 27.98 -1.02
C GLU A 274 -2.56 27.55 -1.42
N ASN A 275 -2.78 27.19 -2.68
CA ASN A 275 -4.06 26.72 -3.17
C ASN A 275 -4.28 25.21 -3.01
N PHE A 276 -3.31 24.49 -2.42
CA PHE A 276 -3.43 23.08 -2.13
C PHE A 276 -4.50 22.80 -1.10
N ALA A 277 -5.37 21.82 -1.38
CA ALA A 277 -6.38 21.34 -0.45
C ALA A 277 -6.73 19.88 -0.72
N ALA A 278 -7.24 19.20 0.31
CA ALA A 278 -7.70 17.83 0.27
C ALA A 278 -9.01 17.65 1.03
N ALA A 279 -9.83 16.70 0.62
CA ALA A 279 -11.09 16.34 1.27
C ALA A 279 -11.37 14.84 1.10
N LYS A 280 -12.31 14.31 1.90
CA LYS A 280 -12.88 12.98 1.61
C LYS A 280 -13.48 12.96 0.20
N LEU A 281 -13.76 11.78 -0.33
CA LEU A 281 -14.42 11.63 -1.62
C LEU A 281 -15.78 12.34 -1.65
N PRO A 282 -16.12 13.01 -2.76
CA PRO A 282 -17.42 13.63 -2.94
C PRO A 282 -18.54 12.59 -3.14
N THR A 283 -19.79 13.02 -2.98
CA THR A 283 -20.96 12.25 -3.40
C THR A 283 -21.12 12.29 -4.92
N TYR A 284 -21.72 11.26 -5.48
CA TYR A 284 -22.21 11.27 -6.86
C TYR A 284 -23.74 11.21 -6.89
N THR A 285 -24.34 11.71 -7.97
CA THR A 285 -25.79 11.72 -8.14
C THR A 285 -26.22 10.44 -8.84
N LEU A 286 -27.01 9.61 -8.16
CA LEU A 286 -27.67 8.45 -8.72
C LEU A 286 -29.07 8.86 -9.26
N ASN A 287 -29.55 8.21 -10.31
CA ASN A 287 -30.87 8.46 -10.93
C ASN A 287 -31.14 9.94 -11.26
N LYS A 288 -30.12 10.65 -11.72
CA LYS A 288 -30.19 12.10 -11.97
C LYS A 288 -31.35 12.49 -12.87
N GLY A 289 -32.16 13.46 -12.42
CA GLY A 289 -33.29 14.00 -13.15
C GLY A 289 -34.57 13.16 -13.04
N THR A 290 -34.62 12.16 -12.17
CA THR A 290 -35.81 11.36 -11.86
C THR A 290 -36.37 11.67 -10.48
N ALA A 291 -37.55 11.10 -10.14
CA ALA A 291 -38.11 11.20 -8.79
C ALA A 291 -37.28 10.42 -7.72
N GLU A 292 -36.39 9.55 -8.15
CA GLU A 292 -35.52 8.71 -7.32
C GLU A 292 -34.09 9.24 -7.25
N GLU A 293 -33.87 10.52 -7.60
CA GLU A 293 -32.55 11.14 -7.53
C GLU A 293 -32.04 11.17 -6.10
N GLU A 294 -30.82 10.68 -5.89
CA GLU A 294 -30.15 10.71 -4.58
C GLU A 294 -28.67 11.02 -4.68
N GLN A 295 -28.11 11.60 -3.60
CA GLN A 295 -26.66 11.81 -3.43
C GLN A 295 -26.08 10.59 -2.72
N VAL A 296 -25.15 9.89 -3.37
CA VAL A 296 -24.53 8.68 -2.85
C VAL A 296 -23.07 8.98 -2.48
N GLN A 297 -22.70 8.72 -1.23
CA GLN A 297 -21.32 8.88 -0.77
C GLN A 297 -20.46 7.74 -1.33
N LEU A 298 -19.37 8.09 -2.05
CA LEU A 298 -18.38 7.10 -2.44
C LEU A 298 -17.72 6.47 -1.22
N LYS A 299 -17.59 5.15 -1.23
CA LYS A 299 -16.86 4.40 -0.19
C LYS A 299 -15.58 3.81 -0.77
N ALA A 300 -14.43 4.26 -0.28
CA ALA A 300 -13.13 3.78 -0.73
C ALA A 300 -12.77 2.44 -0.09
N PHE A 301 -11.74 1.77 -0.61
CA PHE A 301 -11.08 0.72 0.15
C PHE A 301 -10.34 1.28 1.36
N ALA A 302 -10.53 0.65 2.53
CA ALA A 302 -9.67 0.78 3.69
C ALA A 302 -8.61 -0.32 3.63
N GLY A 303 -7.51 -0.02 2.99
CA GLY A 303 -6.35 -0.89 2.89
C GLY A 303 -5.23 -0.48 3.84
N TYR A 304 -4.23 -1.35 3.94
CA TYR A 304 -3.02 -1.11 4.73
C TYR A 304 -1.81 -1.61 3.95
N LYS A 305 -0.69 -0.89 4.07
CA LYS A 305 0.61 -1.42 3.69
C LYS A 305 1.26 -2.08 4.89
N MET A 306 1.90 -3.21 4.64
CA MET A 306 2.48 -4.06 5.66
C MET A 306 3.91 -4.44 5.29
N MET A 307 4.75 -4.63 6.30
CA MET A 307 6.03 -5.31 6.14
C MET A 307 5.84 -6.79 6.45
N GLY A 308 6.11 -7.62 5.45
CA GLY A 308 6.11 -9.08 5.55
C GLY A 308 7.52 -9.65 5.65
N VAL A 309 7.62 -10.86 6.19
CA VAL A 309 8.88 -11.61 6.27
C VAL A 309 8.70 -12.94 5.55
N ASN A 310 9.62 -13.25 4.65
CA ASN A 310 9.62 -14.48 3.88
C ASN A 310 9.82 -15.70 4.78
N ASN A 311 8.96 -16.68 4.64
CA ASN A 311 9.05 -17.93 5.40
C ASN A 311 10.33 -18.75 5.07
N TYR A 312 10.96 -18.50 3.93
CA TYR A 312 12.20 -19.14 3.48
C TYR A 312 13.46 -18.31 3.77
N SER A 313 13.34 -17.17 4.47
CA SER A 313 14.50 -16.40 4.89
C SER A 313 15.44 -17.25 5.74
N LYS A 314 16.74 -17.21 5.42
CA LYS A 314 17.80 -17.88 6.19
C LYS A 314 18.10 -17.19 7.52
N HIS A 315 17.73 -15.91 7.63
CA HIS A 315 17.92 -15.06 8.80
C HIS A 315 16.56 -14.56 9.34
N LYS A 316 15.60 -15.49 9.50
CA LYS A 316 14.19 -15.17 9.82
C LYS A 316 14.03 -14.31 11.06
N THR A 317 14.79 -14.55 12.12
CA THR A 317 14.73 -13.75 13.35
C THR A 317 15.17 -12.31 13.07
N ASP A 318 16.30 -12.13 12.40
CA ASP A 318 16.84 -10.81 12.06
C ASP A 318 15.92 -10.07 11.05
N ALA A 319 15.32 -10.79 10.13
CA ALA A 319 14.31 -10.24 9.22
C ALA A 319 13.06 -9.74 9.95
N LEU A 320 12.60 -10.49 10.97
CA LEU A 320 11.49 -10.08 11.83
C LEU A 320 11.87 -8.88 12.70
N ASP A 321 13.11 -8.83 13.24
CA ASP A 321 13.62 -7.69 14.01
C ASP A 321 13.68 -6.43 13.15
N PHE A 322 14.17 -6.56 11.90
CA PHE A 322 14.19 -5.45 10.94
C PHE A 322 12.79 -4.98 10.57
N ALA A 323 11.85 -5.90 10.29
CA ALA A 323 10.47 -5.55 9.95
C ALA A 323 9.78 -4.81 11.11
N GLU A 324 9.95 -5.29 12.36
CA GLU A 324 9.44 -4.62 13.57
C GLU A 324 10.07 -3.24 13.77
N PHE A 325 11.38 -3.11 13.53
CA PHE A 325 12.07 -1.83 13.58
C PHE A 325 11.57 -0.86 12.51
N TYR A 326 11.40 -1.32 11.25
CA TYR A 326 10.90 -0.52 10.14
C TYR A 326 9.50 0.04 10.43
N THR A 327 8.65 -0.75 11.10
CA THR A 327 7.24 -0.43 11.36
C THR A 327 6.99 0.16 12.75
N ASN A 328 8.04 0.51 13.51
CA ASN A 328 7.86 1.13 14.81
C ASN A 328 7.34 2.59 14.69
N LYS A 329 6.80 3.12 15.77
CA LYS A 329 6.25 4.49 15.86
C LYS A 329 7.18 5.54 15.25
N GLU A 330 8.46 5.53 15.64
CA GLU A 330 9.42 6.55 15.20
C GLU A 330 9.59 6.55 13.67
N ASN A 331 9.70 5.37 13.08
CA ASN A 331 9.88 5.21 11.66
C ASN A 331 8.58 5.46 10.89
N GLN A 332 7.42 5.12 11.44
CA GLN A 332 6.13 5.52 10.84
C GLN A 332 5.96 7.03 10.81
N ILE A 333 6.37 7.75 11.86
CA ILE A 333 6.34 9.22 11.88
C ILE A 333 7.33 9.80 10.85
N LYS A 334 8.57 9.27 10.77
CA LYS A 334 9.53 9.69 9.73
C LYS A 334 9.00 9.41 8.31
N HIS A 335 8.31 8.28 8.12
CA HIS A 335 7.67 7.96 6.84
C HIS A 335 6.55 8.95 6.51
N PHE A 336 5.73 9.33 7.50
CA PHE A 336 4.74 10.39 7.34
C PHE A 336 5.39 11.72 6.95
N GLU A 337 6.44 12.15 7.63
CA GLU A 337 7.16 13.40 7.29
C GLU A 337 7.76 13.36 5.87
N ALA A 338 8.31 12.23 5.46
CA ALA A 338 8.93 12.07 4.15
C ALA A 338 7.92 11.91 3.01
N ARG A 339 6.79 11.26 3.27
CA ARG A 339 5.88 10.75 2.23
C ARG A 339 4.40 11.12 2.46
N GLY A 340 4.02 11.60 3.63
CA GLY A 340 2.64 11.90 4.01
C GLY A 340 1.79 10.67 4.39
N PHE A 341 2.35 9.46 4.38
CA PHE A 341 1.62 8.24 4.72
C PHE A 341 1.21 8.19 6.19
N VAL A 342 -0.09 8.09 6.46
CA VAL A 342 -0.64 8.12 7.82
C VAL A 342 -0.26 6.86 8.59
N PRO A 343 0.32 6.99 9.81
CA PRO A 343 0.70 5.87 10.64
C PRO A 343 -0.47 4.97 11.02
N THR A 344 -0.23 3.65 11.12
CA THR A 344 -1.13 2.68 11.79
C THR A 344 -0.88 2.58 13.27
N ASP A 345 0.32 2.99 13.74
CA ASP A 345 0.64 3.11 15.16
C ASP A 345 -0.27 4.14 15.82
N LYS A 346 -0.93 3.76 16.93
CA LYS A 346 -1.94 4.58 17.63
C LYS A 346 -1.37 5.92 18.10
N ASP A 347 -0.17 5.87 18.70
CA ASP A 347 0.49 7.08 19.21
C ASP A 347 1.11 7.89 18.06
N GLY A 348 1.58 7.23 17.00
CA GLY A 348 2.06 7.87 15.78
C GLY A 348 0.94 8.63 15.08
N ARG A 349 -0.25 8.03 14.99
CA ARG A 349 -1.45 8.68 14.45
C ARG A 349 -1.90 9.87 15.30
N ALA A 350 -1.73 9.81 16.63
CA ALA A 350 -2.06 10.89 17.55
C ALA A 350 -1.02 12.04 17.58
N ASP A 351 0.10 11.90 16.89
CA ASP A 351 1.12 12.96 16.81
C ASP A 351 0.55 14.24 16.17
N GLU A 352 0.88 15.42 16.73
CA GLU A 352 0.35 16.72 16.29
C GLU A 352 0.64 16.99 14.80
N ARG A 353 1.79 16.53 14.29
CA ARG A 353 2.16 16.66 12.87
C ARG A 353 1.19 15.94 11.95
N VAL A 354 0.75 14.73 12.35
CA VAL A 354 -0.25 13.95 11.62
C VAL A 354 -1.62 14.57 11.76
N GLN A 355 -2.02 14.95 12.98
CA GLN A 355 -3.34 15.50 13.28
C GLN A 355 -3.57 16.87 12.65
N SER A 356 -2.53 17.66 12.40
CA SER A 356 -2.64 18.98 11.73
C SER A 356 -2.65 18.89 10.20
N ASP A 357 -2.20 17.78 9.61
CA ASP A 357 -2.05 17.62 8.17
C ASP A 357 -3.40 17.50 7.44
N ILE A 358 -3.56 18.23 6.35
CA ILE A 358 -4.82 18.31 5.60
C ILE A 358 -5.16 16.97 4.90
N CYS A 359 -4.15 16.24 4.39
CA CYS A 359 -4.38 14.95 3.74
C CYS A 359 -4.69 13.86 4.77
N ALA A 360 -4.01 13.88 5.93
CA ALA A 360 -4.31 12.96 7.03
C ALA A 360 -5.75 13.13 7.54
N LYS A 361 -6.24 14.39 7.64
CA LYS A 361 -7.65 14.68 7.95
C LYS A 361 -8.59 14.12 6.88
N ALA A 362 -8.29 14.34 5.60
CA ALA A 362 -9.09 13.83 4.50
C ALA A 362 -9.15 12.29 4.49
N ILE A 363 -8.03 11.61 4.76
CA ILE A 363 -7.96 10.16 4.90
C ILE A 363 -8.81 9.69 6.09
N THR A 364 -8.67 10.32 7.26
CA THR A 364 -9.44 9.96 8.45
C THR A 364 -10.96 10.08 8.20
N GLN A 365 -11.40 11.17 7.56
CA GLN A 365 -12.79 11.34 7.16
C GLN A 365 -13.25 10.32 6.10
N GLN A 366 -12.36 9.95 5.16
CA GLN A 366 -12.68 8.96 4.14
C GLN A 366 -12.84 7.57 4.73
N LEU A 367 -12.05 7.20 5.74
CA LEU A 367 -12.14 5.89 6.39
C LEU A 367 -13.51 5.64 7.07
N GLU A 368 -14.25 6.69 7.46
CA GLU A 368 -15.64 6.58 7.90
C GLU A 368 -16.58 6.07 6.79
N TYR A 369 -16.17 6.25 5.55
CA TYR A 369 -16.86 5.82 4.33
C TYR A 369 -15.96 4.86 3.55
N SER A 370 -15.74 3.68 4.11
CA SER A 370 -14.82 2.72 3.52
C SER A 370 -15.32 1.28 3.63
N LYS A 371 -14.75 0.41 2.81
CA LYS A 371 -14.88 -1.04 2.87
C LYS A 371 -13.49 -1.64 3.06
N THR A 372 -13.36 -2.60 3.97
CA THR A 372 -12.06 -3.26 4.19
C THR A 372 -11.53 -3.89 2.90
N GLN A 373 -10.23 -3.75 2.66
CA GLN A 373 -9.53 -4.39 1.53
C GLN A 373 -9.10 -5.84 1.87
N LYS A 374 -9.82 -6.50 2.77
CA LYS A 374 -9.63 -7.89 3.16
C LYS A 374 -10.59 -8.79 2.39
N GLY A 375 -10.11 -9.94 1.91
CA GLY A 375 -10.96 -10.88 1.17
C GLY A 375 -11.41 -10.36 -0.19
N VAL A 376 -10.58 -9.56 -0.85
CA VAL A 376 -10.84 -9.09 -2.22
C VAL A 376 -10.63 -10.26 -3.18
N PRO A 377 -11.57 -10.53 -4.10
CA PRO A 377 -11.38 -11.57 -5.10
C PRO A 377 -10.15 -11.31 -5.93
N SER A 378 -9.33 -12.32 -6.16
CA SER A 378 -8.13 -12.20 -7.01
C SER A 378 -8.47 -11.77 -8.45
N THR A 379 -9.71 -11.99 -8.86
CA THR A 379 -10.25 -11.68 -10.19
C THR A 379 -10.93 -10.30 -10.29
N LEU A 380 -11.00 -9.51 -9.21
CA LEU A 380 -11.76 -8.23 -9.20
C LEU A 380 -11.18 -7.19 -10.17
N TRP A 381 -9.87 -7.03 -10.18
CA TRP A 381 -9.22 -5.85 -10.76
C TRP A 381 -9.37 -5.74 -12.27
N ILE A 382 -9.07 -6.81 -13.01
CA ILE A 382 -9.09 -6.82 -14.49
C ILE A 382 -10.49 -6.57 -15.06
N PRO A 383 -11.59 -7.23 -14.60
CA PRO A 383 -12.92 -6.93 -15.08
C PRO A 383 -13.38 -5.50 -14.77
N MET A 384 -13.05 -4.96 -13.59
CA MET A 384 -13.39 -3.59 -13.23
C MET A 384 -12.62 -2.56 -14.08
N GLU A 385 -11.33 -2.79 -14.33
CA GLU A 385 -10.54 -2.01 -15.30
C GLU A 385 -11.16 -2.07 -16.69
N GLY A 386 -11.57 -3.26 -17.12
CA GLY A 386 -12.24 -3.49 -18.40
C GLY A 386 -13.53 -2.70 -18.53
N LEU A 387 -14.37 -2.67 -17.50
CA LEU A 387 -15.60 -1.88 -17.45
C LEU A 387 -15.34 -0.38 -17.61
N GLY A 388 -14.39 0.17 -16.86
CA GLY A 388 -14.00 1.58 -16.95
C GLY A 388 -13.40 1.94 -18.31
N THR A 389 -12.56 1.06 -18.86
CA THR A 389 -11.98 1.22 -20.21
C THR A 389 -13.07 1.20 -21.30
N ALA A 390 -14.08 0.32 -21.15
CA ALA A 390 -15.21 0.28 -22.07
C ALA A 390 -16.03 1.58 -22.04
N MET A 391 -16.22 2.20 -20.87
CA MET A 391 -16.85 3.52 -20.75
C MET A 391 -16.04 4.60 -21.48
N ILE A 392 -14.72 4.66 -21.27
CA ILE A 392 -13.84 5.64 -21.92
C ILE A 392 -13.88 5.49 -23.45
N THR A 393 -13.80 4.26 -23.94
CA THR A 393 -13.89 3.96 -25.38
C THR A 393 -15.30 4.27 -25.93
N GLY A 394 -16.33 3.96 -25.14
CA GLY A 394 -17.72 4.25 -25.45
C GLY A 394 -18.00 5.74 -25.63
N LYS A 395 -17.37 6.62 -24.84
CA LYS A 395 -17.46 8.08 -25.02
C LYS A 395 -17.00 8.49 -26.44
N GLN A 396 -15.93 7.91 -26.93
CA GLN A 396 -15.39 8.22 -28.26
C GLN A 396 -16.30 7.74 -29.39
N SER A 397 -16.92 6.56 -29.23
CA SER A 397 -17.80 5.94 -30.22
C SER A 397 -19.27 6.37 -30.10
N GLY A 398 -19.64 7.04 -29.01
CA GLY A 398 -21.04 7.38 -28.66
C GLY A 398 -21.89 6.16 -28.25
N LYS A 399 -21.27 4.98 -27.97
CA LYS A 399 -21.98 3.74 -27.69
C LYS A 399 -21.40 3.04 -26.45
N PHE A 400 -22.24 2.78 -25.47
CA PHE A 400 -21.91 1.97 -24.30
C PHE A 400 -23.19 1.22 -23.86
N ASP A 401 -23.13 -0.10 -23.87
CA ASP A 401 -24.25 -0.96 -23.43
C ASP A 401 -23.99 -1.32 -21.96
N VAL A 402 -24.65 -0.60 -21.06
CA VAL A 402 -24.51 -0.77 -19.60
C VAL A 402 -24.75 -2.21 -19.18
N ALA A 403 -25.86 -2.81 -19.62
CA ALA A 403 -26.26 -4.14 -19.18
C ALA A 403 -25.26 -5.22 -19.65
N ALA A 404 -24.83 -5.16 -20.91
CA ALA A 404 -23.91 -6.13 -21.47
C ALA A 404 -22.51 -6.02 -20.86
N GLN A 405 -22.00 -4.79 -20.68
CA GLN A 405 -20.65 -4.56 -20.12
C GLN A 405 -20.60 -4.90 -18.63
N LEU A 406 -21.62 -4.56 -17.85
CA LEU A 406 -21.69 -4.87 -16.44
C LEU A 406 -21.82 -6.37 -16.19
N LYS A 407 -22.65 -7.06 -16.96
CA LYS A 407 -22.76 -8.53 -16.92
C LYS A 407 -21.42 -9.20 -17.22
N ALA A 408 -20.70 -8.78 -18.25
CA ALA A 408 -19.39 -9.31 -18.59
C ALA A 408 -18.36 -9.04 -17.46
N CYS A 409 -18.46 -7.88 -16.78
CA CYS A 409 -17.64 -7.55 -15.64
C CYS A 409 -17.89 -8.53 -14.48
N VAL A 410 -19.14 -8.74 -14.07
CA VAL A 410 -19.50 -9.66 -12.96
C VAL A 410 -19.11 -11.10 -13.30
N GLU A 411 -19.41 -11.60 -14.51
CA GLU A 411 -18.97 -12.92 -14.95
C GLU A 411 -17.44 -13.08 -14.91
N GLY A 412 -16.70 -12.00 -15.16
CA GLY A 412 -15.25 -11.98 -15.05
C GLY A 412 -14.76 -12.02 -13.60
N ILE A 413 -15.45 -11.34 -12.68
CA ILE A 413 -15.14 -11.32 -11.24
C ILE A 413 -15.42 -12.70 -10.62
N GLU A 414 -16.55 -13.32 -10.94
CA GLU A 414 -16.99 -14.59 -10.36
C GLU A 414 -16.24 -15.81 -10.90
N LYS A 415 -15.37 -15.59 -11.89
CA LYS A 415 -14.60 -16.66 -12.50
C LYS A 415 -13.48 -17.14 -11.59
N THR A 416 -13.71 -18.22 -10.85
CA THR A 416 -12.65 -18.85 -10.06
C THR A 416 -11.54 -19.35 -10.97
N THR A 417 -10.31 -19.01 -10.65
CA THR A 417 -9.11 -19.60 -11.26
C THR A 417 -8.86 -20.96 -10.60
N LYS A 418 -9.32 -22.03 -11.26
CA LYS A 418 -8.96 -23.40 -10.89
C LYS A 418 -7.52 -23.71 -11.25
#